data_d6bd8beb9532645a09d3da300a19a8cb
#
_entry.id   d6bd8beb9532645a09d3da300a19a8cb
#
_cell.length_a   1.000
_cell.length_b   1.000
_cell.length_c   1.000
_cell.angle_alpha   90.00
_cell.angle_beta   90.00
_cell.angle_gamma   90.00
#
_symmetry.space_group_name_H-M   'P 1'
#
loop_
_entity.id
_entity.type
_entity.pdbx_description
1 polymer ?
#
loop_
_entity_poly.entity_id
_entity_poly.type
_entity_poly.pdbx_seq_one_letter_code
_entity_poly.pdbx_strand_id
1 'polypeptide(L)'
;MTNPELLRVDREPVTEPAWIFSYTATGPQLDWEWAHKRLRESKNFWLTTKALDGRPHTRPVWGFWIQGGLWFSTTNRSVEYMEADNNVTVHTESGDEVVIVEGRCERLYGKDKLQVISDNYREHFSHETVATDEGVFTLEGYGGPGFKVTPTKVLGWNAPFFNTATRWVFPESD
;
A
#
# COMPACT_ATOMS: atom_id res chain seq x y z
N MET A 1 -1.11 -23.83 -8.56
CA MET A 1 -0.50 -24.21 -7.25
C MET A 1 0.11 -22.95 -6.70
N THR A 2 -0.45 -22.43 -5.62
CA THR A 2 0.02 -21.19 -4.96
C THR A 2 1.39 -21.48 -4.34
N ASN A 3 2.40 -20.70 -4.70
CA ASN A 3 3.75 -20.82 -4.15
C ASN A 3 3.70 -20.56 -2.62
N PRO A 4 4.17 -21.49 -1.76
CA PRO A 4 4.13 -21.31 -0.31
C PRO A 4 4.93 -20.10 0.21
N GLU A 5 5.95 -19.63 -0.53
CA GLU A 5 6.67 -18.37 -0.20
C GLU A 5 5.81 -17.12 -0.37
N LEU A 6 4.75 -17.19 -1.16
CA LEU A 6 3.79 -16.10 -1.33
C LEU A 6 2.83 -15.99 -0.14
N LEU A 7 2.78 -16.99 0.74
CA LEU A 7 1.96 -17.03 1.96
C LEU A 7 2.70 -16.49 3.20
N ARG A 8 3.73 -15.65 3.04
CA ARG A 8 4.37 -15.02 4.20
C ARG A 8 3.32 -14.24 4.97
N VAL A 9 3.09 -14.70 6.19
CA VAL A 9 2.22 -14.08 7.20
C VAL A 9 2.55 -12.59 7.30
N ASP A 10 1.50 -11.77 7.40
CA ASP A 10 1.63 -10.36 7.72
C ASP A 10 2.52 -10.20 8.95
N ARG A 11 3.51 -9.32 8.88
CA ARG A 11 4.36 -9.01 10.02
C ARG A 11 3.51 -8.35 11.09
N GLU A 12 3.63 -8.83 12.32
CA GLU A 12 2.97 -8.19 13.47
C GLU A 12 3.70 -6.88 13.81
N PRO A 13 3.02 -5.73 13.77
CA PRO A 13 3.63 -4.46 14.11
C PRO A 13 3.66 -4.24 15.63
N VAL A 14 4.57 -3.39 16.07
CA VAL A 14 4.54 -2.81 17.41
C VAL A 14 3.52 -1.67 17.44
N THR A 15 2.52 -1.76 18.32
CA THR A 15 1.46 -0.76 18.49
C THR A 15 1.87 0.29 19.52
N GLU A 16 1.76 1.56 19.16
CA GLU A 16 2.14 2.70 20.00
C GLU A 16 1.13 3.86 19.83
N PRO A 17 0.95 4.72 20.88
CA PRO A 17 0.18 5.93 20.71
C PRO A 17 0.85 6.87 19.69
N ALA A 18 0.06 7.42 18.77
CA ALA A 18 0.58 8.37 17.78
C ALA A 18 0.63 9.79 18.37
N TRP A 19 1.65 10.54 17.96
CA TRP A 19 1.66 11.97 18.14
C TRP A 19 0.75 12.61 17.09
N ILE A 20 -0.30 13.32 17.54
CA ILE A 20 -1.28 13.96 16.66
C ILE A 20 -1.53 15.39 17.14
N PHE A 21 -1.70 16.32 16.19
CA PHE A 21 -1.74 17.76 16.43
C PHE A 21 -0.51 18.23 17.23
N SER A 22 -0.64 18.51 18.51
CA SER A 22 0.45 18.98 19.38
C SER A 22 0.65 18.09 20.62
N TYR A 23 0.08 16.89 20.64
CA TYR A 23 0.16 15.96 21.77
C TYR A 23 0.20 14.51 21.30
N THR A 24 0.69 13.63 22.15
CA THR A 24 0.57 12.18 21.95
C THR A 24 -0.82 11.74 22.39
N ALA A 25 -1.46 10.89 21.59
CA ALA A 25 -2.77 10.34 21.92
C ALA A 25 -2.75 9.60 23.26
N THR A 26 -3.76 9.82 24.08
CA THR A 26 -3.87 9.27 25.45
C THR A 26 -5.04 8.32 25.64
N GLY A 27 -5.87 8.16 24.61
CA GLY A 27 -6.99 7.23 24.62
C GLY A 27 -6.55 5.79 24.31
N PRO A 28 -7.51 4.86 24.28
CA PRO A 28 -7.22 3.48 23.90
C PRO A 28 -6.70 3.41 22.47
N GLN A 29 -5.63 2.66 22.28
CA GLN A 29 -5.07 2.42 20.97
C GLN A 29 -5.99 1.51 20.16
N LEU A 30 -6.01 1.72 18.86
CA LEU A 30 -6.71 0.85 17.91
C LEU A 30 -5.91 -0.44 17.68
N ASP A 31 -6.59 -1.56 17.58
CA ASP A 31 -5.96 -2.82 17.21
C ASP A 31 -5.45 -2.78 15.75
N TRP A 32 -4.35 -3.49 15.47
CA TRP A 32 -3.84 -3.60 14.11
C TRP A 32 -4.91 -4.12 13.13
N GLU A 33 -5.73 -5.08 13.53
CA GLU A 33 -6.80 -5.60 12.69
C GLU A 33 -7.81 -4.52 12.26
N TRP A 34 -8.00 -3.46 13.05
CA TRP A 34 -8.82 -2.32 12.66
C TRP A 34 -8.28 -1.63 11.40
N ALA A 35 -6.97 -1.34 11.33
CA ALA A 35 -6.32 -0.76 10.17
C ALA A 35 -6.21 -1.77 9.01
N HIS A 36 -5.82 -3.00 9.33
CA HIS A 36 -5.65 -4.08 8.37
C HIS A 36 -6.94 -4.40 7.60
N LYS A 37 -8.07 -4.41 8.30
CA LYS A 37 -9.39 -4.57 7.65
C LYS A 37 -9.64 -3.48 6.62
N ARG A 38 -9.40 -2.21 6.96
CA ARG A 38 -9.60 -1.07 6.05
C ARG A 38 -8.69 -1.12 4.84
N LEU A 39 -7.44 -1.53 5.03
CA LEU A 39 -6.50 -1.73 3.95
C LEU A 39 -6.96 -2.86 3.00
N ARG A 40 -7.47 -3.97 3.52
CA ARG A 40 -7.97 -5.09 2.69
C ARG A 40 -9.27 -4.78 1.95
N GLU A 41 -10.15 -3.98 2.54
CA GLU A 41 -11.43 -3.62 1.94
C GLU A 41 -11.34 -2.45 0.96
N SER A 42 -10.25 -1.66 1.00
CA SER A 42 -10.01 -0.55 0.09
C SER A 42 -9.62 -1.04 -1.30
N LYS A 43 -10.14 -0.38 -2.31
CA LYS A 43 -9.83 -0.62 -3.74
C LYS A 43 -8.98 0.49 -4.32
N ASN A 44 -9.20 1.73 -3.86
CA ASN A 44 -8.47 2.91 -4.27
C ASN A 44 -7.54 3.35 -3.15
N PHE A 45 -6.32 3.66 -3.54
CA PHE A 45 -5.31 4.21 -2.65
C PHE A 45 -4.72 5.47 -3.27
N TRP A 46 -4.47 6.47 -2.46
CA TRP A 46 -3.71 7.63 -2.89
C TRP A 46 -2.23 7.38 -2.64
N LEU A 47 -1.47 7.25 -3.72
CA LEU A 47 -0.01 7.06 -3.68
C LEU A 47 0.67 8.41 -3.79
N THR A 48 1.48 8.75 -2.81
CA THR A 48 2.35 9.92 -2.82
C THR A 48 3.81 9.48 -2.97
N THR A 49 4.45 10.04 -3.99
CA THR A 49 5.87 9.86 -4.31
C THR A 49 6.57 11.22 -4.31
N LYS A 50 7.88 11.22 -4.29
CA LYS A 50 8.70 12.42 -4.42
C LYS A 50 9.17 12.57 -5.86
N ALA A 51 8.73 13.64 -6.53
CA ALA A 51 9.21 13.98 -7.87
C ALA A 51 10.72 14.28 -7.88
N LEU A 52 11.37 14.17 -9.05
CA LEU A 52 12.82 14.40 -9.18
C LEU A 52 13.28 15.79 -8.73
N ASP A 53 12.39 16.78 -8.77
CA ASP A 53 12.63 18.14 -8.26
C ASP A 53 12.31 18.30 -6.76
N GLY A 54 12.00 17.21 -6.07
CA GLY A 54 11.72 17.16 -4.63
C GLY A 54 10.28 17.47 -4.25
N ARG A 55 9.40 17.84 -5.18
CA ARG A 55 7.99 18.14 -4.89
C ARG A 55 7.19 16.86 -4.65
N PRO A 56 6.20 16.89 -3.74
CA PRO A 56 5.24 15.79 -3.61
C PRO A 56 4.46 15.59 -4.92
N HIS A 57 4.26 14.33 -5.28
CA HIS A 57 3.46 13.92 -6.42
C HIS A 57 2.47 12.84 -5.99
N THR A 58 1.18 13.12 -6.08
CA THR A 58 0.14 12.21 -5.59
C THR A 58 -0.79 11.78 -6.72
N ARG A 59 -1.10 10.48 -6.78
CA ARG A 59 -2.03 9.89 -7.76
C ARG A 59 -2.86 8.79 -7.10
N PRO A 60 -4.14 8.63 -7.48
CA PRO A 60 -4.88 7.43 -7.12
C PRO A 60 -4.36 6.23 -7.90
N VAL A 61 -4.33 5.08 -7.23
CA VAL A 61 -4.03 3.79 -7.83
C VAL A 61 -5.07 2.77 -7.39
N TRP A 62 -5.45 1.87 -8.27
CA TRP A 62 -6.13 0.64 -7.90
C TRP A 62 -5.10 -0.29 -7.27
N GLY A 63 -5.46 -0.86 -6.15
CA GLY A 63 -4.56 -1.77 -5.44
C GLY A 63 -5.30 -2.67 -4.49
N PHE A 64 -4.57 -3.61 -3.95
CA PHE A 64 -5.09 -4.58 -2.98
C PHE A 64 -4.02 -4.87 -1.94
N TRP A 65 -4.48 -4.95 -0.71
CA TRP A 65 -3.62 -5.25 0.43
C TRP A 65 -3.55 -6.76 0.64
N ILE A 66 -2.44 -7.36 0.26
CA ILE A 66 -2.17 -8.79 0.42
C ILE A 66 -0.72 -9.01 0.82
N GLN A 67 -0.44 -10.11 1.50
CA GLN A 67 0.94 -10.51 1.86
C GLN A 67 1.73 -9.38 2.54
N GLY A 68 1.08 -8.69 3.49
CA GLY A 68 1.70 -7.65 4.29
C GLY A 68 2.07 -6.37 3.53
N GLY A 69 1.41 -6.07 2.42
CA GLY A 69 1.70 -4.87 1.66
C GLY A 69 0.65 -4.54 0.60
N LEU A 70 0.75 -3.34 0.04
CA LEU A 70 -0.09 -2.90 -1.08
C LEU A 70 0.54 -3.34 -2.40
N TRP A 71 -0.21 -4.09 -3.20
CA TRP A 71 0.16 -4.51 -4.54
C TRP A 71 -0.66 -3.73 -5.58
N PHE A 72 0.00 -3.23 -6.62
CA PHE A 72 -0.65 -2.45 -7.69
C PHE A 72 0.22 -2.43 -8.96
N SER A 73 -0.36 -1.98 -10.07
CA SER A 73 0.35 -1.65 -11.30
C SER A 73 0.05 -0.21 -11.72
N THR A 74 1.01 0.47 -12.28
CA THR A 74 0.84 1.84 -12.79
C THR A 74 1.81 2.14 -13.92
N THR A 75 1.46 3.14 -14.74
CA THR A 75 2.28 3.56 -15.90
C THR A 75 2.50 5.08 -15.97
N ASN A 76 2.13 5.81 -14.93
CA ASN A 76 2.33 7.26 -14.88
C ASN A 76 3.75 7.65 -14.37
N ARG A 77 4.00 8.94 -14.20
CA ARG A 77 5.30 9.45 -13.73
C ARG A 77 5.74 8.95 -12.35
N SER A 78 4.81 8.39 -11.57
CA SER A 78 5.17 7.78 -10.28
C SER A 78 6.15 6.62 -10.44
N VAL A 79 6.18 5.94 -11.61
CA VAL A 79 7.14 4.87 -11.90
C VAL A 79 8.58 5.40 -11.79
N GLU A 80 8.89 6.47 -12.55
CA GLU A 80 10.20 7.11 -12.53
C GLU A 80 10.57 7.60 -11.12
N TYR A 81 9.61 8.15 -10.39
CA TYR A 81 9.83 8.70 -9.06
C TYR A 81 10.10 7.61 -8.02
N MET A 82 9.37 6.49 -8.08
CA MET A 82 9.59 5.33 -7.20
C MET A 82 10.91 4.61 -7.50
N GLU A 83 11.37 4.63 -8.75
CA GLU A 83 12.68 4.09 -9.13
C GLU A 83 13.83 4.97 -8.62
N ALA A 84 13.63 6.29 -8.53
CA ALA A 84 14.62 7.25 -8.02
C ALA A 84 14.64 7.32 -6.49
N ASP A 85 13.48 7.24 -5.84
CA ASP A 85 13.31 7.24 -4.38
C ASP A 85 12.12 6.34 -4.03
N ASN A 86 12.41 5.19 -3.44
CA ASN A 86 11.41 4.19 -3.16
C ASN A 86 10.61 4.43 -1.86
N ASN A 87 10.87 5.52 -1.14
CA ASN A 87 10.05 5.91 -0.01
C ASN A 87 8.74 6.51 -0.49
N VAL A 88 7.64 5.94 -0.06
CA VAL A 88 6.30 6.35 -0.47
C VAL A 88 5.36 6.45 0.72
N THR A 89 4.30 7.21 0.52
CA THR A 89 3.13 7.20 1.40
C THR A 89 1.92 6.78 0.60
N VAL A 90 1.13 5.87 1.15
CA VAL A 90 -0.18 5.53 0.60
C VAL A 90 -1.25 5.68 1.68
N HIS A 91 -2.46 6.06 1.29
CA HIS A 91 -3.57 6.12 2.24
C HIS A 91 -4.90 5.72 1.59
N THR A 92 -5.83 5.30 2.41
CA THR A 92 -7.21 5.04 2.02
C THR A 92 -7.97 6.34 1.76
N GLU A 93 -9.17 6.27 1.18
CA GLU A 93 -9.94 7.47 0.79
C GLU A 93 -10.65 8.15 1.96
N SER A 94 -10.88 7.45 3.08
CA SER A 94 -11.62 8.01 4.20
C SER A 94 -10.81 9.05 4.97
N GLY A 95 -11.41 10.23 5.19
CA GLY A 95 -10.91 11.25 6.12
C GLY A 95 -11.42 11.08 7.56
N ASP A 96 -12.39 10.17 7.79
CA ASP A 96 -12.97 9.89 9.11
C ASP A 96 -12.37 8.63 9.74
N GLU A 97 -12.20 7.58 8.96
CA GLU A 97 -11.50 6.36 9.35
C GLU A 97 -10.14 6.32 8.65
N VAL A 98 -9.21 7.09 9.17
CA VAL A 98 -7.94 7.36 8.50
C VAL A 98 -6.97 6.20 8.66
N VAL A 99 -6.39 5.75 7.55
CA VAL A 99 -5.24 4.83 7.53
C VAL A 99 -4.22 5.35 6.53
N ILE A 100 -3.03 5.67 7.03
CA ILE A 100 -1.89 6.16 6.25
C ILE A 100 -0.73 5.19 6.43
N VAL A 101 -0.17 4.73 5.34
CA VAL A 101 0.97 3.80 5.30
C VAL A 101 2.20 4.55 4.79
N GLU A 102 3.24 4.62 5.58
CA GLU A 102 4.58 4.97 5.14
C GLU A 102 5.36 3.68 4.88
N GLY A 103 6.01 3.58 3.73
CA GLY A 103 6.67 2.34 3.36
C GLY A 103 7.65 2.49 2.21
N ARG A 104 8.21 1.36 1.82
CA ARG A 104 9.12 1.26 0.69
C ARG A 104 8.45 0.54 -0.47
N CYS A 105 8.54 1.14 -1.65
CA CYS A 105 7.97 0.60 -2.89
C CYS A 105 9.03 -0.16 -3.66
N GLU A 106 8.74 -1.40 -4.02
CA GLU A 106 9.62 -2.26 -4.81
C GLU A 106 8.94 -2.62 -6.13
N ARG A 107 9.68 -2.53 -7.23
CA ARG A 107 9.24 -3.04 -8.52
C ARG A 107 9.26 -4.57 -8.52
N LEU A 108 8.19 -5.15 -9.03
CA LEU A 108 8.04 -6.59 -9.13
C LEU A 108 8.42 -7.05 -10.53
N TYR A 109 9.11 -8.18 -10.59
CA TYR A 109 9.50 -8.87 -11.82
C TYR A 109 9.09 -10.34 -11.75
N GLY A 110 8.90 -10.92 -12.92
CA GLY A 110 8.53 -12.31 -13.09
C GLY A 110 7.02 -12.52 -13.17
N LYS A 111 6.62 -13.30 -14.16
CA LYS A 111 5.22 -13.55 -14.50
C LYS A 111 4.39 -14.05 -13.31
N ASP A 112 4.96 -14.91 -12.46
CA ASP A 112 4.23 -15.50 -11.33
C ASP A 112 3.78 -14.43 -10.31
N LYS A 113 4.65 -13.45 -10.00
CA LYS A 113 4.30 -12.34 -9.11
C LYS A 113 3.30 -11.38 -9.76
N LEU A 114 3.53 -11.06 -11.03
CA LEU A 114 2.69 -10.14 -11.79
C LEU A 114 1.33 -10.76 -12.12
N GLN A 115 1.22 -12.09 -12.18
CA GLN A 115 -0.04 -12.79 -12.29
C GLN A 115 -0.95 -12.56 -11.06
N VAL A 116 -0.37 -12.43 -9.87
CA VAL A 116 -1.13 -12.08 -8.66
C VAL A 116 -1.86 -10.74 -8.85
N ILE A 117 -1.19 -9.74 -9.44
CA ILE A 117 -1.82 -8.44 -9.73
C ILE A 117 -2.92 -8.60 -10.76
N SER A 118 -2.66 -9.30 -11.85
CA SER A 118 -3.63 -9.54 -12.93
C SER A 118 -4.89 -10.26 -12.42
N ASP A 119 -4.72 -11.29 -11.61
CA ASP A 119 -5.86 -12.05 -11.06
C ASP A 119 -6.71 -11.20 -10.12
N ASN A 120 -6.06 -10.38 -9.27
CA ASN A 120 -6.79 -9.47 -8.38
C ASN A 120 -7.50 -8.33 -9.14
N TYR A 121 -6.93 -7.83 -10.24
CA TYR A 121 -7.63 -6.85 -11.09
C TYR A 121 -8.88 -7.44 -11.72
N ARG A 122 -8.85 -8.69 -12.17
CA ARG A 122 -10.02 -9.39 -12.66
C ARG A 122 -11.07 -9.58 -11.57
N GLU A 123 -10.66 -10.05 -10.40
CA GLU A 123 -11.56 -10.37 -9.30
C GLU A 123 -12.23 -9.13 -8.70
N HIS A 124 -11.44 -8.09 -8.41
CA HIS A 124 -11.93 -6.94 -7.64
C HIS A 124 -12.43 -5.77 -8.49
N PHE A 125 -11.95 -5.66 -9.73
CA PHE A 125 -12.26 -4.54 -10.63
C PHE A 125 -12.94 -4.96 -11.93
N SER A 126 -13.14 -6.28 -12.16
CA SER A 126 -13.61 -6.81 -13.44
C SER A 126 -12.76 -6.32 -14.62
N HIS A 127 -11.45 -6.16 -14.38
CA HIS A 127 -10.50 -5.61 -15.35
C HIS A 127 -9.57 -6.70 -15.86
N GLU A 128 -9.78 -7.10 -17.11
CA GLU A 128 -9.00 -8.17 -17.75
C GLU A 128 -7.62 -7.67 -18.15
N THR A 129 -6.61 -8.35 -17.66
CA THR A 129 -5.20 -8.06 -17.94
C THR A 129 -4.41 -9.35 -18.16
N VAL A 130 -3.23 -9.20 -18.74
CA VAL A 130 -2.25 -10.27 -18.96
C VAL A 130 -0.96 -9.90 -18.25
N ALA A 131 -0.46 -10.81 -17.41
CA ALA A 131 0.84 -10.68 -16.78
C ALA A 131 1.96 -11.14 -17.73
N THR A 132 3.03 -10.35 -17.77
CA THR A 132 4.31 -10.67 -18.42
C THR A 132 5.41 -10.75 -17.37
N ASP A 133 6.67 -10.91 -17.74
CA ASP A 133 7.79 -10.82 -16.80
C ASP A 133 8.07 -9.38 -16.33
N GLU A 134 7.60 -8.37 -17.06
CA GLU A 134 7.92 -6.94 -16.85
C GLU A 134 6.75 -6.11 -16.33
N GLY A 135 5.52 -6.59 -16.46
CA GLY A 135 4.34 -5.80 -16.10
C GLY A 135 3.00 -6.51 -16.33
N VAL A 136 1.94 -5.76 -16.09
CA VAL A 136 0.54 -6.17 -16.24
C VAL A 136 -0.11 -5.26 -17.28
N PHE A 137 -0.71 -5.83 -18.33
CA PHE A 137 -1.21 -5.10 -19.49
C PHE A 137 -2.61 -5.56 -19.87
N THR A 138 -3.44 -4.66 -20.40
CA THR A 138 -4.68 -5.03 -21.08
C THR A 138 -4.38 -5.73 -22.41
N LEU A 139 -5.40 -6.32 -23.04
CA LEU A 139 -5.24 -6.96 -24.35
C LEU A 139 -4.82 -5.94 -25.44
N GLU A 140 -5.17 -4.67 -25.29
CA GLU A 140 -4.77 -3.58 -26.18
C GLU A 140 -3.36 -3.05 -25.89
N GLY A 141 -2.67 -3.59 -24.86
CA GLY A 141 -1.30 -3.23 -24.51
C GLY A 141 -1.16 -2.03 -23.56
N TYR A 142 -2.27 -1.52 -22.99
CA TYR A 142 -2.20 -0.50 -21.95
C TYR A 142 -1.90 -1.14 -20.60
N GLY A 143 -0.96 -0.57 -19.86
CA GLY A 143 -0.55 -1.10 -18.56
C GLY A 143 0.88 -0.72 -18.24
N GLY A 144 1.47 -1.35 -17.25
CA GLY A 144 2.81 -1.02 -16.82
C GLY A 144 3.37 -1.97 -15.76
N PRO A 145 4.52 -1.61 -15.18
CA PRO A 145 5.16 -2.40 -14.14
C PRO A 145 4.28 -2.57 -12.92
N GLY A 146 4.45 -3.71 -12.25
CA GLY A 146 3.85 -3.99 -10.96
C GLY A 146 4.75 -3.58 -9.82
N PHE A 147 4.14 -3.21 -8.71
CA PHE A 147 4.84 -2.76 -7.50
C PHE A 147 4.22 -3.37 -6.24
N LYS A 148 5.05 -3.46 -5.19
CA LYS A 148 4.62 -3.74 -3.83
C LYS A 148 5.13 -2.63 -2.90
N VAL A 149 4.24 -2.04 -2.10
CA VAL A 149 4.62 -1.20 -0.97
C VAL A 149 4.65 -2.05 0.29
N THR A 150 5.82 -2.16 0.90
CA THR A 150 6.02 -2.82 2.18
C THR A 150 6.00 -1.75 3.27
N PRO A 151 5.11 -1.85 4.27
CA PRO A 151 5.01 -0.85 5.33
C PRO A 151 6.23 -0.84 6.23
N THR A 152 6.68 0.34 6.61
CA THR A 152 7.60 0.57 7.72
C THR A 152 6.85 1.12 8.93
N LYS A 153 5.80 1.92 8.67
CA LYS A 153 4.92 2.48 9.68
C LYS A 153 3.52 2.69 9.11
N VAL A 154 2.51 2.46 9.92
CA VAL A 154 1.13 2.81 9.61
C VAL A 154 0.61 3.74 10.70
N LEU A 155 -0.18 4.73 10.30
CA LEU A 155 -0.89 5.65 11.20
C LEU A 155 -2.39 5.47 10.97
N GLY A 156 -3.17 5.52 12.06
CA GLY A 156 -4.62 5.45 11.94
C GLY A 156 -5.34 6.08 13.11
N TRP A 157 -6.56 6.58 12.84
CA TRP A 157 -7.48 7.10 13.85
C TRP A 157 -8.90 7.16 13.31
N ASN A 158 -9.86 7.28 14.25
CA ASN A 158 -11.26 7.56 13.94
C ASN A 158 -11.59 9.02 14.27
N ALA A 159 -12.11 9.79 13.33
CA ALA A 159 -12.71 11.08 13.64
C ALA A 159 -14.11 10.89 14.26
N PRO A 160 -14.51 11.72 15.25
CA PRO A 160 -13.74 12.79 15.88
C PRO A 160 -12.85 12.34 17.07
N PHE A 161 -12.64 11.04 17.26
CA PHE A 161 -11.93 10.49 18.41
C PHE A 161 -10.39 10.46 18.21
N PHE A 162 -9.81 11.64 17.99
CA PHE A 162 -8.38 11.78 17.71
C PHE A 162 -7.48 11.28 18.86
N ASN A 163 -8.01 11.14 20.07
CA ASN A 163 -7.28 10.56 21.19
C ASN A 163 -7.01 9.06 21.05
N THR A 164 -7.61 8.40 20.04
CA THR A 164 -7.33 7.01 19.66
C THR A 164 -6.21 6.88 18.62
N ALA A 165 -5.59 7.99 18.21
CA ALA A 165 -4.57 7.96 17.18
C ALA A 165 -3.44 6.98 17.54
N THR A 166 -3.21 6.04 16.66
CA THR A 166 -2.32 4.91 16.84
C THR A 166 -1.31 4.85 15.72
N ARG A 167 -0.09 4.46 16.02
CA ARG A 167 0.90 4.08 15.03
C ARG A 167 1.30 2.62 15.22
N TRP A 168 1.50 1.94 14.12
CA TRP A 168 2.00 0.57 14.06
C TRP A 168 3.35 0.60 13.35
N VAL A 169 4.41 0.23 14.06
CA VAL A 169 5.78 0.23 13.54
C VAL A 169 6.16 -1.19 13.18
N PHE A 170 6.61 -1.38 11.94
CA PHE A 170 7.05 -2.68 11.45
C PHE A 170 8.56 -2.78 11.58
N PRO A 171 9.08 -3.75 12.34
CA PRO A 171 10.53 -3.95 12.45
C PRO A 171 11.16 -4.18 11.07
N GLU A 172 12.35 -3.63 10.87
CA GLU A 172 13.12 -3.97 9.67
C GLU A 172 13.40 -5.48 9.68
N SER A 173 13.28 -6.12 8.51
CA SER A 173 13.71 -7.52 8.36
C SER A 173 15.23 -7.55 8.36
N ASP A 174 15.82 -8.32 9.27
CA ASP A 174 17.24 -8.64 9.27
C ASP A 174 17.65 -9.31 7.95
#